data_32e52ee05a2ccd0b67cebddb7baaa4c4
#
_entry.id   32e52ee05a2ccd0b67cebddb7baaa4c4
#
_cell.length_a   1.000
_cell.length_b   1.000
_cell.length_c   1.000
_cell.angle_alpha   90.00
_cell.angle_beta   90.00
_cell.angle_gamma   90.00
#
_symmetry.space_group_name_H-M   'P 1'
#
loop_
_entity.id
_entity.type
_entity.pdbx_description
1 polymer ?
#
loop_
_entity_poly.entity_id
_entity_poly.type
_entity_poly.pdbx_seq_one_letter_code
_entity_poly.pdbx_strand_id
1 'polypeptide(L)'
;MNENQVNRRSSELPGTVEKFSDDPVTLITPNDMEQYKKDGVVMIKNLLHPEWLLLLEVGLERVLNESSQRLHKFFEGQEGEFIETIRNFDVIPEIRRFVYDSPIADLVGKIIGSQNLWLYSDEFFVKEGGNAERTPWHQDTPYWPIEGEQIASAWISLDPLSKIECLEYVAGSHKGTMYDGFSPSKVSEDPTAPHYGDQLPPLPDIEANREEYDIRSWEISPGDVIFAHPGVLHGGGPTGPDSRRRAITIRLYGNDLRYAKRPPTRPTVPLT
;
A
#
# COMPACT_ATOMS: atom_id res chain seq x y z
N MET A 1 47.56 13.47 -4.85
CA MET A 1 46.65 13.97 -5.91
C MET A 1 46.19 12.76 -6.71
N ASN A 2 45.05 12.25 -6.43
CA ASN A 2 44.33 11.31 -7.28
C ASN A 2 42.83 11.51 -6.98
N GLU A 3 42.22 12.18 -7.92
CA GLU A 3 40.77 12.42 -7.93
C GLU A 3 40.06 11.14 -8.36
N ASN A 4 39.31 10.53 -7.45
CA ASN A 4 38.35 9.46 -7.77
C ASN A 4 37.13 10.08 -8.37
N GLN A 5 37.06 10.08 -9.70
CA GLN A 5 35.83 10.33 -10.45
C GLN A 5 34.84 9.18 -10.19
N VAL A 6 33.79 9.48 -9.44
CA VAL A 6 32.61 8.62 -9.35
C VAL A 6 31.84 8.74 -10.67
N ASN A 7 31.94 7.70 -11.46
CA ASN A 7 31.21 7.56 -12.72
C ASN A 7 29.72 7.42 -12.41
N ARG A 8 28.96 8.52 -12.52
CA ARG A 8 27.51 8.48 -12.58
C ARG A 8 27.07 7.84 -13.89
N ARG A 9 26.69 6.58 -13.85
CA ARG A 9 25.93 5.98 -14.93
C ARG A 9 24.51 6.60 -14.90
N SER A 10 24.25 7.52 -15.81
CA SER A 10 22.90 7.89 -16.19
C SER A 10 22.26 6.68 -16.86
N SER A 11 21.41 5.96 -16.15
CA SER A 11 20.50 5.00 -16.75
C SER A 11 19.42 5.80 -17.51
N GLU A 12 19.62 5.99 -18.80
CA GLU A 12 18.55 6.42 -19.69
C GLU A 12 17.49 5.31 -19.71
N LEU A 13 16.32 5.61 -19.17
CA LEU A 13 15.15 4.76 -19.29
C LEU A 13 14.74 4.74 -20.79
N PRO A 14 14.61 3.57 -21.44
CA PRO A 14 14.11 3.48 -22.79
C PRO A 14 12.58 3.61 -22.77
N GLY A 15 12.06 4.68 -23.35
CA GLY A 15 10.62 4.86 -23.53
C GLY A 15 10.28 6.35 -23.59
N THR A 16 9.39 6.71 -24.49
CA THR A 16 8.83 8.05 -24.64
C THR A 16 8.66 8.74 -23.29
N VAL A 17 9.30 9.89 -23.11
CA VAL A 17 9.12 10.76 -21.92
C VAL A 17 7.64 11.15 -21.88
N GLU A 18 6.84 10.40 -21.13
CA GLU A 18 5.48 10.80 -20.82
C GLU A 18 5.59 12.10 -19.99
N LYS A 19 4.92 13.15 -20.46
CA LYS A 19 4.92 14.44 -19.75
C LYS A 19 4.11 14.27 -18.47
N PHE A 20 4.78 14.36 -17.34
CA PHE A 20 4.10 14.55 -16.06
C PHE A 20 3.43 15.94 -16.05
N SER A 21 2.24 16.00 -15.47
CA SER A 21 1.51 17.26 -15.35
C SER A 21 2.08 18.12 -14.22
N ASP A 22 2.20 19.42 -14.45
CA ASP A 22 2.55 20.38 -13.39
C ASP A 22 1.47 20.47 -12.31
N ASP A 23 0.22 20.10 -12.66
CA ASP A 23 -0.90 19.96 -11.72
C ASP A 23 -1.56 18.57 -11.90
N PRO A 24 -1.05 17.54 -11.22
CA PRO A 24 -1.54 16.17 -11.37
C PRO A 24 -2.98 15.97 -10.88
N VAL A 25 -3.53 16.88 -10.06
CA VAL A 25 -4.92 16.82 -9.62
C VAL A 25 -5.89 16.93 -10.80
N THR A 26 -5.49 17.63 -11.87
CA THR A 26 -6.29 17.77 -13.10
C THR A 26 -6.42 16.47 -13.88
N LEU A 27 -5.51 15.50 -13.67
CA LEU A 27 -5.57 14.17 -14.30
C LEU A 27 -6.67 13.29 -13.70
N ILE A 28 -7.14 13.60 -12.49
CA ILE A 28 -8.24 12.88 -11.85
C ILE A 28 -9.56 13.37 -12.42
N THR A 29 -10.26 12.48 -13.12
CA THR A 29 -11.54 12.77 -13.77
C THR A 29 -12.73 12.48 -12.84
N PRO A 30 -13.92 13.04 -13.13
CA PRO A 30 -15.15 12.62 -12.42
C PRO A 30 -15.43 11.12 -12.50
N ASN A 31 -15.04 10.46 -13.60
CA ASN A 31 -15.19 9.02 -13.76
C ASN A 31 -14.32 8.24 -12.79
N ASP A 32 -13.10 8.71 -12.51
CA ASP A 32 -12.20 8.07 -11.55
C ASP A 32 -12.76 8.15 -10.13
N MET A 33 -13.36 9.30 -9.76
CA MET A 33 -14.03 9.48 -8.48
C MET A 33 -15.24 8.55 -8.34
N GLU A 34 -16.05 8.43 -9.38
CA GLU A 34 -17.20 7.51 -9.40
C GLU A 34 -16.75 6.05 -9.38
N GLN A 35 -15.66 5.70 -10.08
CA GLN A 35 -15.08 4.37 -10.02
C GLN A 35 -14.59 4.04 -8.61
N TYR A 36 -13.85 4.94 -7.97
CA TYR A 36 -13.42 4.77 -6.58
C TYR A 36 -14.62 4.53 -5.65
N LYS A 37 -15.64 5.38 -5.75
CA LYS A 37 -16.86 5.24 -4.95
C LYS A 37 -17.61 3.94 -5.23
N LYS A 38 -17.65 3.47 -6.49
CA LYS A 38 -18.33 2.25 -6.89
C LYS A 38 -17.56 1.00 -6.50
N ASP A 39 -16.30 0.94 -6.87
CA ASP A 39 -15.46 -0.26 -6.83
C ASP A 39 -14.56 -0.33 -5.58
N GLY A 40 -14.40 0.79 -4.87
CA GLY A 40 -13.49 0.91 -3.72
C GLY A 40 -12.01 0.99 -4.10
N VAL A 41 -11.72 1.02 -5.40
CA VAL A 41 -10.35 1.10 -5.91
C VAL A 41 -10.32 1.72 -7.30
N VAL A 42 -9.30 2.53 -7.54
CA VAL A 42 -8.99 3.09 -8.87
C VAL A 42 -7.47 3.25 -9.02
N MET A 43 -6.95 2.98 -10.20
CA MET A 43 -5.55 3.25 -10.55
C MET A 43 -5.49 4.38 -11.58
N ILE A 44 -4.63 5.35 -11.33
CA ILE A 44 -4.43 6.50 -12.20
C ILE A 44 -2.95 6.63 -12.53
N LYS A 45 -2.64 6.78 -13.81
CA LYS A 45 -1.29 6.83 -14.32
C LYS A 45 -0.65 8.21 -14.19
N ASN A 46 0.68 8.22 -14.05
CA ASN A 46 1.53 9.40 -14.17
C ASN A 46 1.17 10.56 -13.22
N LEU A 47 0.72 10.26 -12.01
CA LEU A 47 0.35 11.28 -11.02
C LEU A 47 1.55 11.87 -10.28
N LEU A 48 2.64 11.10 -10.11
CA LEU A 48 3.80 11.55 -9.34
C LEU A 48 5.01 11.77 -10.22
N HIS A 49 5.54 12.99 -10.17
CA HIS A 49 6.77 13.36 -10.86
C HIS A 49 7.97 12.55 -10.33
N PRO A 50 8.97 12.19 -11.17
CA PRO A 50 10.14 11.41 -10.76
C PRO A 50 10.90 11.93 -9.55
N GLU A 51 10.90 13.25 -9.31
CA GLU A 51 11.53 13.84 -8.12
C GLU A 51 10.93 13.36 -6.80
N TRP A 52 9.61 13.12 -6.76
CA TRP A 52 8.93 12.57 -5.59
C TRP A 52 9.27 11.10 -5.37
N LEU A 53 9.41 10.36 -6.46
CA LEU A 53 9.84 8.95 -6.39
C LEU A 53 11.28 8.83 -5.89
N LEU A 54 12.17 9.69 -6.38
CA LEU A 54 13.55 9.74 -5.91
C LEU A 54 13.62 10.10 -4.41
N LEU A 55 12.78 11.05 -3.97
CA LEU A 55 12.71 11.41 -2.55
C LEU A 55 12.26 10.22 -1.69
N LEU A 56 11.26 9.45 -2.15
CA LEU A 56 10.79 8.23 -1.49
C LEU A 56 11.88 7.14 -1.48
N GLU A 57 12.64 6.97 -2.56
CA GLU A 57 13.77 6.02 -2.60
C GLU A 57 14.82 6.36 -1.56
N VAL A 58 15.25 7.62 -1.49
CA VAL A 58 16.21 8.09 -0.47
C VAL A 58 15.67 7.86 0.94
N GLY A 59 14.39 8.16 1.15
CA GLY A 59 13.73 7.92 2.43
C GLY A 59 13.69 6.44 2.81
N LEU A 60 13.36 5.56 1.86
CA LEU A 60 13.35 4.12 2.10
C LEU A 60 14.74 3.57 2.44
N GLU A 61 15.77 3.96 1.68
CA GLU A 61 17.17 3.55 1.98
C GLU A 61 17.57 3.96 3.40
N ARG A 62 17.15 5.15 3.84
CA ARG A 62 17.40 5.61 5.22
C ARG A 62 16.62 4.76 6.23
N VAL A 63 15.35 4.44 5.98
CA VAL A 63 14.56 3.55 6.85
C VAL A 63 15.25 2.20 7.02
N LEU A 64 15.66 1.57 5.93
CA LEU A 64 16.27 0.25 5.94
C LEU A 64 17.62 0.23 6.67
N ASN A 65 18.40 1.31 6.59
CA ASN A 65 19.73 1.40 7.20
C ASN A 65 19.73 1.90 8.65
N GLU A 66 18.85 2.86 8.99
CA GLU A 66 18.90 3.58 10.27
C GLU A 66 17.85 3.13 11.28
N SER A 67 16.80 2.44 10.82
CA SER A 67 15.59 2.17 11.61
C SER A 67 15.33 0.68 11.84
N SER A 68 16.38 -0.12 12.02
CA SER A 68 16.25 -1.59 12.15
C SER A 68 15.22 -2.07 13.18
N GLN A 69 15.01 -1.32 14.26
CA GLN A 69 14.02 -1.64 15.30
C GLN A 69 12.55 -1.40 14.85
N ARG A 70 12.33 -0.71 13.72
CA ARG A 70 11.01 -0.43 13.15
C ARG A 70 10.66 -1.38 12.01
N LEU A 71 11.62 -2.20 11.58
CA LEU A 71 11.41 -3.16 10.52
C LEU A 71 10.70 -4.39 11.07
N HIS A 72 9.54 -4.67 10.52
CA HIS A 72 8.83 -5.91 10.75
C HIS A 72 9.07 -6.84 9.56
N LYS A 73 9.60 -8.03 9.82
CA LYS A 73 9.86 -9.05 8.81
C LYS A 73 8.78 -10.12 8.86
N PHE A 74 8.15 -10.35 7.71
CA PHE A 74 7.23 -11.47 7.53
C PHE A 74 7.96 -12.64 6.87
N PHE A 75 7.49 -13.84 7.09
CA PHE A 75 7.98 -15.08 6.45
C PHE A 75 9.49 -15.30 6.67
N GLU A 76 9.99 -15.00 7.87
CA GLU A 76 11.39 -15.20 8.21
C GLU A 76 11.83 -16.66 7.95
N GLY A 77 13.02 -16.81 7.33
CA GLY A 77 13.59 -18.11 6.99
C GLY A 77 13.09 -18.72 5.67
N GLN A 78 12.21 -18.01 4.95
CA GLN A 78 11.83 -18.36 3.58
C GLN A 78 12.78 -17.74 2.55
N GLU A 79 12.69 -18.18 1.30
CA GLU A 79 13.38 -17.54 0.19
C GLU A 79 12.71 -16.19 -0.12
N GLY A 80 13.49 -15.13 -0.11
CA GLY A 80 13.00 -13.77 -0.26
C GLY A 80 12.60 -13.10 1.05
N GLU A 81 12.82 -11.80 1.11
CA GLU A 81 12.47 -10.98 2.27
C GLU A 81 11.15 -10.23 2.01
N PHE A 82 10.28 -10.21 3.03
CA PHE A 82 9.13 -9.31 3.07
C PHE A 82 9.23 -8.44 4.32
N ILE A 83 9.51 -7.17 4.11
CA ILE A 83 9.73 -6.17 5.16
C ILE A 83 8.60 -5.15 5.12
N GLU A 84 8.08 -4.82 6.31
CA GLU A 84 7.13 -3.74 6.55
C GLU A 84 7.73 -2.74 7.53
N THR A 85 7.41 -1.46 7.35
CA THR A 85 7.74 -0.43 8.32
C THR A 85 6.73 0.70 8.27
N ILE A 86 6.25 1.17 9.41
CA ILE A 86 5.12 2.08 9.56
C ILE A 86 5.52 3.37 10.30
N ARG A 87 4.83 4.49 10.00
CA ARG A 87 5.00 5.80 10.63
C ARG A 87 6.41 6.37 10.47
N ASN A 88 6.95 6.24 9.27
CA ASN A 88 8.29 6.71 8.94
C ASN A 88 8.35 8.25 8.88
N PHE A 89 7.25 8.91 8.50
CA PHE A 89 7.14 10.38 8.44
C PHE A 89 7.47 11.06 9.77
N ASP A 90 7.34 10.37 10.90
CA ASP A 90 7.67 10.92 12.21
C ASP A 90 9.19 11.13 12.38
N VAL A 91 10.02 10.32 11.72
CA VAL A 91 11.47 10.25 11.96
C VAL A 91 12.32 10.42 10.72
N ILE A 92 11.78 10.20 9.52
CA ILE A 92 12.51 10.28 8.25
C ILE A 92 12.12 11.57 7.52
N PRO A 93 13.03 12.54 7.40
CA PRO A 93 12.72 13.86 6.81
C PRO A 93 12.22 13.79 5.36
N GLU A 94 12.74 12.87 4.56
CA GLU A 94 12.34 12.65 3.18
C GLU A 94 10.89 12.22 3.08
N ILE A 95 10.47 11.30 3.94
CA ILE A 95 9.09 10.80 3.99
C ILE A 95 8.15 11.90 4.50
N ARG A 96 8.57 12.63 5.54
CA ARG A 96 7.84 13.80 6.03
C ARG A 96 7.62 14.82 4.93
N ARG A 97 8.69 15.15 4.17
CA ARG A 97 8.61 16.08 3.06
C ARG A 97 7.67 15.57 1.97
N PHE A 98 7.73 14.28 1.62
CA PHE A 98 6.80 13.69 0.66
C PHE A 98 5.34 13.84 1.12
N VAL A 99 5.04 13.49 2.37
CA VAL A 99 3.67 13.54 2.91
C VAL A 99 3.08 14.95 2.89
N TYR A 100 3.89 15.96 3.20
CA TYR A 100 3.39 17.34 3.39
C TYR A 100 3.56 18.26 2.18
N ASP A 101 4.55 18.02 1.33
CA ASP A 101 4.90 18.94 0.24
C ASP A 101 4.57 18.38 -1.14
N SER A 102 4.36 17.04 -1.28
CA SER A 102 3.95 16.45 -2.55
C SER A 102 2.45 16.65 -2.81
N PRO A 103 1.98 16.42 -4.05
CA PRO A 103 0.56 16.53 -4.36
C PRO A 103 -0.31 15.40 -3.77
N ILE A 104 0.26 14.44 -3.01
CA ILE A 104 -0.47 13.23 -2.59
C ILE A 104 -1.73 13.53 -1.77
N ALA A 105 -1.69 14.54 -0.91
CA ALA A 105 -2.86 14.92 -0.12
C ALA A 105 -3.98 15.47 -1.02
N ASP A 106 -3.65 16.36 -1.96
CA ASP A 106 -4.63 16.93 -2.90
C ASP A 106 -5.23 15.87 -3.82
N LEU A 107 -4.40 14.90 -4.27
CA LEU A 107 -4.85 13.76 -5.06
C LEU A 107 -5.85 12.89 -4.28
N VAL A 108 -5.53 12.54 -3.04
CA VAL A 108 -6.46 11.78 -2.17
C VAL A 108 -7.72 12.58 -1.91
N GLY A 109 -7.60 13.88 -1.56
CA GLY A 109 -8.74 14.76 -1.31
C GLY A 109 -9.71 14.81 -2.49
N LYS A 110 -9.15 14.86 -3.71
CA LYS A 110 -9.95 14.83 -4.94
C LYS A 110 -10.70 13.52 -5.09
N ILE A 111 -10.03 12.37 -4.88
CA ILE A 111 -10.62 11.04 -5.02
C ILE A 111 -11.76 10.81 -4.01
N ILE A 112 -11.55 11.14 -2.72
CA ILE A 112 -12.54 10.90 -1.67
C ILE A 112 -13.55 12.05 -1.51
N GLY A 113 -13.40 13.14 -2.27
CA GLY A 113 -14.29 14.30 -2.22
C GLY A 113 -14.22 15.07 -0.90
N SER A 114 -13.04 15.22 -0.30
CA SER A 114 -12.84 15.97 0.94
C SER A 114 -11.79 17.07 0.78
N GLN A 115 -12.08 18.27 1.32
CA GLN A 115 -11.15 19.40 1.34
C GLN A 115 -10.24 19.39 2.58
N ASN A 116 -10.70 18.78 3.67
CA ASN A 116 -9.91 18.65 4.88
C ASN A 116 -9.44 17.21 5.00
N LEU A 117 -8.15 17.06 5.24
CA LEU A 117 -7.51 15.74 5.31
C LEU A 117 -6.67 15.62 6.56
N TRP A 118 -6.66 14.42 7.10
CA TRP A 118 -5.78 14.04 8.19
C TRP A 118 -4.98 12.81 7.79
N LEU A 119 -3.69 12.84 8.09
CA LEU A 119 -2.81 11.71 7.91
C LEU A 119 -3.07 10.65 8.99
N TYR A 120 -3.35 9.42 8.57
CA TYR A 120 -3.42 8.28 9.47
C TYR A 120 -2.05 7.64 9.68
N SER A 121 -1.41 7.25 8.57
CA SER A 121 -0.04 6.69 8.58
C SER A 121 0.55 6.67 7.19
N ASP A 122 1.87 6.47 7.14
CA ASP A 122 2.59 5.92 6.01
C ASP A 122 3.10 4.53 6.35
N GLU A 123 3.34 3.70 5.31
CA GLU A 123 3.83 2.35 5.47
C GLU A 123 4.58 1.90 4.23
N PHE A 124 5.81 1.42 4.41
CA PHE A 124 6.56 0.78 3.34
C PHE A 124 6.38 -0.73 3.37
N PHE A 125 6.32 -1.29 2.18
CA PHE A 125 6.34 -2.72 1.92
C PHE A 125 7.47 -3.04 0.94
N VAL A 126 8.41 -3.88 1.36
CA VAL A 126 9.54 -4.29 0.53
C VAL A 126 9.56 -5.80 0.40
N LYS A 127 9.51 -6.29 -0.83
CA LYS A 127 9.71 -7.70 -1.17
C LYS A 127 10.88 -7.81 -2.13
N GLU A 128 11.93 -8.50 -1.73
CA GLU A 128 13.13 -8.69 -2.55
C GLU A 128 13.96 -9.91 -2.15
N GLY A 129 14.92 -10.26 -2.98
CA GLY A 129 15.93 -11.28 -2.66
C GLY A 129 15.50 -12.71 -2.87
N GLY A 130 14.53 -12.97 -3.75
CA GLY A 130 14.07 -14.30 -4.10
C GLY A 130 12.55 -14.38 -4.24
N ASN A 131 12.01 -15.59 -4.15
CA ASN A 131 10.56 -15.78 -4.19
C ASN A 131 9.94 -15.31 -2.86
N ALA A 132 9.26 -14.18 -2.88
CA ALA A 132 8.51 -13.70 -1.73
C ALA A 132 7.03 -14.08 -1.85
N GLU A 133 6.51 -14.64 -0.78
CA GLU A 133 5.12 -15.08 -0.70
C GLU A 133 4.12 -13.97 -1.01
N ARG A 134 2.96 -14.37 -1.53
CA ARG A 134 1.85 -13.44 -1.72
C ARG A 134 1.33 -12.92 -0.36
N THR A 135 0.90 -11.65 -0.33
CA THR A 135 0.17 -11.14 0.83
C THR A 135 -1.23 -11.76 0.82
N PRO A 136 -1.69 -12.39 1.91
CA PRO A 136 -3.02 -12.98 1.99
C PRO A 136 -4.13 -11.96 1.71
N TRP A 137 -5.28 -12.43 1.22
CA TRP A 137 -6.47 -11.61 1.08
C TRP A 137 -6.91 -11.05 2.44
N HIS A 138 -7.24 -9.77 2.49
CA HIS A 138 -7.72 -9.09 3.70
C HIS A 138 -8.41 -7.77 3.35
N GLN A 139 -9.01 -7.17 4.36
CA GLN A 139 -9.40 -5.76 4.41
C GLN A 139 -8.53 -5.07 5.46
N ASP A 140 -8.20 -3.80 5.28
CA ASP A 140 -7.49 -3.01 6.30
C ASP A 140 -8.43 -2.59 7.45
N THR A 141 -9.70 -2.37 7.14
CA THR A 141 -10.71 -1.88 8.09
C THR A 141 -10.78 -2.64 9.42
N PRO A 142 -10.68 -3.97 9.48
CA PRO A 142 -10.70 -4.70 10.75
C PRO A 142 -9.59 -4.30 11.72
N TYR A 143 -8.41 -3.95 11.20
CA TYR A 143 -7.24 -3.61 12.02
C TYR A 143 -7.27 -2.18 12.56
N TRP A 144 -8.11 -1.31 11.98
CA TRP A 144 -8.10 0.11 12.31
C TRP A 144 -9.27 0.50 13.21
N PRO A 145 -9.03 1.29 14.28
CA PRO A 145 -10.09 1.76 15.18
C PRO A 145 -10.85 2.97 14.60
N ILE A 146 -11.01 3.01 13.28
CA ILE A 146 -11.66 4.09 12.55
C ILE A 146 -12.55 3.54 11.44
N GLU A 147 -13.56 4.32 11.04
CA GLU A 147 -14.44 4.08 9.92
C GLU A 147 -14.90 5.38 9.28
N GLY A 148 -15.27 5.36 8.01
CA GLY A 148 -15.75 6.46 7.21
C GLY A 148 -15.74 6.09 5.73
N GLU A 149 -16.44 6.87 4.91
CA GLU A 149 -16.43 6.73 3.45
C GLU A 149 -15.31 7.59 2.81
N GLN A 150 -14.96 8.70 3.48
CA GLN A 150 -13.90 9.59 3.02
C GLN A 150 -12.53 9.15 3.56
N ILE A 151 -12.08 7.99 3.14
CA ILE A 151 -10.78 7.43 3.55
C ILE A 151 -10.15 6.71 2.37
N ALA A 152 -8.88 6.93 2.10
CA ALA A 152 -8.14 6.20 1.08
C ALA A 152 -6.70 5.91 1.49
N SER A 153 -6.22 4.77 1.05
CA SER A 153 -4.82 4.39 0.96
C SER A 153 -4.34 4.71 -0.45
N ALA A 154 -3.38 5.62 -0.59
CA ALA A 154 -2.68 5.87 -1.84
C ALA A 154 -1.44 4.97 -1.89
N TRP A 155 -1.50 3.92 -2.70
CA TRP A 155 -0.41 2.96 -2.87
C TRP A 155 0.45 3.32 -4.08
N ILE A 156 1.75 3.42 -3.88
CA ILE A 156 2.75 3.90 -4.85
C ILE A 156 3.86 2.88 -4.92
N SER A 157 4.15 2.37 -6.12
CA SER A 157 5.32 1.51 -6.35
C SER A 157 6.53 2.33 -6.79
N LEU A 158 7.69 2.01 -6.25
CA LEU A 158 8.98 2.54 -6.70
C LEU A 158 9.59 1.70 -7.82
N ASP A 159 9.05 0.50 -8.04
CA ASP A 159 9.51 -0.43 -9.08
C ASP A 159 8.39 -0.65 -10.11
N PRO A 160 8.71 -0.90 -11.38
CA PRO A 160 7.74 -1.34 -12.36
C PRO A 160 7.25 -2.75 -12.00
N LEU A 161 5.95 -2.98 -12.10
CA LEU A 161 5.34 -4.27 -11.75
C LEU A 161 4.47 -4.79 -12.86
N SER A 162 4.59 -6.07 -13.13
CA SER A 162 3.62 -6.79 -13.94
C SER A 162 2.29 -6.94 -13.18
N LYS A 163 1.21 -7.22 -13.91
CA LYS A 163 -0.11 -7.44 -13.32
C LYS A 163 -0.12 -8.57 -12.26
N ILE A 164 0.74 -9.58 -12.42
CA ILE A 164 0.82 -10.73 -11.49
C ILE A 164 1.48 -10.33 -10.17
N GLU A 165 2.47 -9.44 -10.23
CA GLU A 165 3.23 -8.99 -9.06
C GLU A 165 2.54 -7.85 -8.30
N CYS A 166 1.58 -7.18 -8.95
CA CYS A 166 0.83 -6.09 -8.35
C CYS A 166 -0.16 -6.58 -7.30
N LEU A 167 -0.77 -5.64 -6.59
CA LEU A 167 -1.91 -5.90 -5.72
C LEU A 167 -3.15 -6.28 -6.55
N GLU A 168 -3.98 -7.11 -5.97
CA GLU A 168 -5.29 -7.50 -6.49
C GLU A 168 -6.39 -7.01 -5.54
N TYR A 169 -7.50 -6.58 -6.11
CA TYR A 169 -8.62 -6.00 -5.38
C TYR A 169 -9.95 -6.58 -5.86
N VAL A 170 -10.84 -6.93 -4.94
CA VAL A 170 -12.22 -7.33 -5.28
C VAL A 170 -13.09 -6.09 -5.36
N ALA A 171 -13.44 -5.67 -6.58
CA ALA A 171 -14.21 -4.46 -6.83
C ALA A 171 -15.58 -4.48 -6.10
N GLY A 172 -15.91 -3.38 -5.41
CA GLY A 172 -17.17 -3.19 -4.71
C GLY A 172 -17.23 -3.84 -3.31
N SER A 173 -16.24 -4.64 -2.92
CA SER A 173 -16.27 -5.39 -1.65
C SER A 173 -16.24 -4.50 -0.39
N HIS A 174 -15.78 -3.26 -0.51
CA HIS A 174 -15.78 -2.28 0.60
C HIS A 174 -17.17 -1.91 1.12
N LYS A 175 -18.21 -2.15 0.33
CA LYS A 175 -19.63 -1.93 0.70
C LYS A 175 -20.28 -3.14 1.36
N GLY A 176 -19.55 -4.25 1.38
CA GLY A 176 -20.04 -5.53 1.85
C GLY A 176 -19.73 -5.79 3.31
N THR A 177 -19.59 -7.08 3.61
CA THR A 177 -19.26 -7.59 4.93
C THR A 177 -17.84 -7.20 5.33
N MET A 178 -17.66 -6.76 6.56
CA MET A 178 -16.35 -6.69 7.19
C MET A 178 -15.99 -8.09 7.71
N TYR A 179 -14.96 -8.67 7.13
CA TYR A 179 -14.48 -10.00 7.48
C TYR A 179 -13.37 -9.94 8.52
N ASP A 180 -13.10 -11.06 9.18
CA ASP A 180 -11.91 -11.19 10.00
C ASP A 180 -10.65 -11.13 9.12
N GLY A 181 -9.64 -10.42 9.59
CA GLY A 181 -8.35 -10.40 8.92
C GLY A 181 -7.48 -11.61 9.31
N PHE A 182 -6.38 -11.82 8.60
CA PHE A 182 -5.34 -12.74 9.06
C PHE A 182 -4.60 -12.14 10.27
N SER A 183 -4.04 -13.01 11.13
CA SER A 183 -3.23 -12.57 12.26
C SER A 183 -1.80 -12.22 11.80
N PRO A 184 -1.36 -10.94 11.85
CA PRO A 184 -0.02 -10.56 11.40
C PRO A 184 1.10 -11.31 12.14
N SER A 185 0.88 -11.66 13.42
CA SER A 185 1.87 -12.39 14.21
C SER A 185 1.94 -13.88 13.89
N LYS A 186 1.01 -14.43 13.12
CA LYS A 186 0.93 -15.85 12.76
C LYS A 186 1.02 -16.10 11.26
N VAL A 187 1.04 -15.05 10.45
CA VAL A 187 0.95 -15.16 8.98
C VAL A 187 2.04 -16.04 8.37
N SER A 188 3.21 -16.08 8.97
CA SER A 188 4.33 -16.93 8.51
C SER A 188 4.11 -18.43 8.76
N GLU A 189 3.33 -18.77 9.80
CA GLU A 189 3.04 -20.17 10.17
C GLU A 189 1.70 -20.62 9.58
N ASP A 190 0.70 -19.72 9.64
CA ASP A 190 -0.65 -19.94 9.14
C ASP A 190 -1.22 -18.62 8.58
N PRO A 191 -1.14 -18.41 7.25
CA PRO A 191 -1.65 -17.20 6.61
C PRO A 191 -3.18 -17.07 6.68
N THR A 192 -3.88 -18.10 7.13
CA THR A 192 -5.34 -18.08 7.32
C THR A 192 -5.76 -17.91 8.77
N ALA A 193 -4.78 -17.85 9.70
CA ALA A 193 -5.08 -17.70 11.12
C ALA A 193 -5.86 -16.40 11.39
N PRO A 194 -7.07 -16.46 11.97
CA PRO A 194 -7.92 -15.30 12.15
C PRO A 194 -7.33 -14.33 13.19
N HIS A 195 -7.50 -13.03 12.95
CA HIS A 195 -7.05 -11.97 13.86
C HIS A 195 -7.91 -11.90 15.13
N TYR A 196 -9.23 -11.97 14.96
CA TYR A 196 -10.22 -11.88 16.03
C TYR A 196 -10.85 -13.22 16.42
N GLY A 197 -10.48 -14.30 15.74
CA GLY A 197 -11.04 -15.63 15.96
C GLY A 197 -12.44 -15.76 15.36
N ASP A 198 -13.46 -15.98 16.21
CA ASP A 198 -14.85 -16.18 15.79
C ASP A 198 -15.72 -14.92 15.96
N GLN A 199 -15.11 -13.77 16.22
CA GLN A 199 -15.83 -12.53 16.51
C GLN A 199 -16.26 -11.76 15.24
N LEU A 200 -15.65 -12.05 14.11
CA LEU A 200 -16.01 -11.54 12.80
C LEU A 200 -16.21 -12.72 11.83
N PRO A 201 -16.99 -12.54 10.76
CA PRO A 201 -17.12 -13.56 9.72
C PRO A 201 -15.76 -13.92 9.10
N PRO A 202 -15.49 -15.19 8.81
CA PRO A 202 -14.27 -15.59 8.15
C PRO A 202 -14.19 -15.03 6.72
N LEU A 203 -12.98 -14.79 6.24
CA LEU A 203 -12.75 -14.42 4.85
C LEU A 203 -13.28 -15.52 3.91
N PRO A 204 -13.94 -15.17 2.81
CA PRO A 204 -14.26 -16.12 1.77
C PRO A 204 -12.97 -16.64 1.10
N ASP A 205 -13.02 -17.88 0.61
CA ASP A 205 -11.92 -18.44 -0.15
C ASP A 205 -11.92 -17.88 -1.58
N ILE A 206 -11.34 -16.68 -1.72
CA ILE A 206 -11.27 -15.96 -3.00
C ILE A 206 -10.37 -16.72 -3.99
N GLU A 207 -9.28 -17.34 -3.51
CA GLU A 207 -8.36 -18.06 -4.40
C GLU A 207 -9.01 -19.27 -5.06
N ALA A 208 -9.82 -20.03 -4.31
CA ALA A 208 -10.51 -21.19 -4.86
C ALA A 208 -11.69 -20.82 -5.77
N ASN A 209 -12.21 -19.58 -5.67
CA ASN A 209 -13.44 -19.16 -6.37
C ASN A 209 -13.24 -17.84 -7.12
N ARG A 210 -12.06 -17.63 -7.72
CA ARG A 210 -11.68 -16.35 -8.36
C ARG A 210 -12.66 -15.89 -9.43
N GLU A 211 -13.31 -16.81 -10.14
CA GLU A 211 -14.31 -16.53 -11.17
C GLU A 211 -15.61 -15.91 -10.65
N GLU A 212 -15.88 -16.01 -9.36
CA GLU A 212 -17.06 -15.41 -8.72
C GLU A 212 -16.84 -13.92 -8.35
N TYR A 213 -15.60 -13.44 -8.47
CA TYR A 213 -15.19 -12.09 -8.03
C TYR A 213 -14.72 -11.23 -9.20
N ASP A 214 -15.10 -9.95 -9.20
CA ASP A 214 -14.52 -8.94 -10.10
C ASP A 214 -13.17 -8.49 -9.56
N ILE A 215 -12.11 -9.26 -9.86
CA ILE A 215 -10.77 -8.99 -9.39
C ILE A 215 -10.08 -8.01 -10.33
N ARG A 216 -9.63 -6.89 -9.78
CA ARG A 216 -8.88 -5.83 -10.46
C ARG A 216 -7.42 -5.88 -10.08
N SER A 217 -6.54 -5.75 -11.09
CA SER A 217 -5.10 -5.58 -10.94
C SER A 217 -4.54 -4.91 -12.19
N TRP A 218 -3.40 -4.27 -12.09
CA TRP A 218 -2.80 -3.47 -13.18
C TRP A 218 -1.32 -3.72 -13.33
N GLU A 219 -0.81 -3.45 -14.53
CA GLU A 219 0.61 -3.17 -14.72
C GLU A 219 0.86 -1.77 -14.16
N ILE A 220 1.92 -1.63 -13.35
CA ILE A 220 2.27 -0.39 -12.67
C ILE A 220 3.63 0.09 -13.14
N SER A 221 3.71 1.36 -13.44
CA SER A 221 4.96 2.09 -13.63
C SER A 221 5.18 3.05 -12.46
N PRO A 222 6.45 3.33 -12.08
CA PRO A 222 6.74 4.37 -11.11
C PRO A 222 6.12 5.71 -11.51
N GLY A 223 5.32 6.30 -10.60
CA GLY A 223 4.52 7.49 -10.86
C GLY A 223 3.02 7.23 -10.95
N ASP A 224 2.61 5.99 -11.19
CA ASP A 224 1.21 5.57 -11.08
C ASP A 224 0.80 5.46 -9.60
N VAL A 225 -0.47 5.72 -9.31
CA VAL A 225 -1.01 5.61 -7.95
C VAL A 225 -2.30 4.79 -7.95
N ILE A 226 -2.37 3.81 -7.05
CA ILE A 226 -3.61 3.10 -6.75
C ILE A 226 -4.23 3.73 -5.50
N PHE A 227 -5.47 4.20 -5.62
CA PHE A 227 -6.27 4.64 -4.49
C PHE A 227 -7.24 3.53 -4.10
N ALA A 228 -7.16 3.07 -2.86
CA ALA A 228 -7.98 1.98 -2.35
C ALA A 228 -8.65 2.36 -1.03
N HIS A 229 -9.95 2.05 -0.92
CA HIS A 229 -10.68 2.14 0.34
C HIS A 229 -10.25 1.00 1.26
N PRO A 230 -10.02 1.23 2.58
CA PRO A 230 -9.52 0.19 3.49
C PRO A 230 -10.48 -1.00 3.67
N GLY A 231 -11.74 -0.83 3.31
CA GLY A 231 -12.74 -1.91 3.31
C GLY A 231 -12.73 -2.79 2.05
N VAL A 232 -11.95 -2.45 1.01
CA VAL A 232 -11.86 -3.30 -0.18
C VAL A 232 -11.03 -4.55 0.14
N LEU A 233 -11.55 -5.72 -0.21
CA LEU A 233 -10.78 -6.97 -0.13
C LEU A 233 -9.62 -6.90 -1.10
N HIS A 234 -8.41 -7.11 -0.60
CA HIS A 234 -7.21 -7.06 -1.42
C HIS A 234 -6.15 -8.04 -0.93
N GLY A 235 -5.22 -8.35 -1.82
CA GLY A 235 -4.05 -9.16 -1.57
C GLY A 235 -2.90 -8.75 -2.47
N GLY A 236 -1.70 -9.21 -2.17
CA GLY A 236 -0.54 -8.86 -2.97
C GLY A 236 -0.03 -10.02 -3.80
N GLY A 237 0.37 -9.77 -5.03
CA GLY A 237 1.05 -10.77 -5.84
C GLY A 237 2.37 -11.24 -5.20
N PRO A 238 2.84 -12.44 -5.56
CA PRO A 238 4.19 -12.88 -5.21
C PRO A 238 5.23 -12.07 -5.97
N THR A 239 6.49 -12.12 -5.54
CA THR A 239 7.63 -11.68 -6.36
C THR A 239 8.47 -12.90 -6.75
N GLY A 240 9.03 -12.90 -7.96
CA GLY A 240 9.95 -13.94 -8.42
C GLY A 240 11.40 -13.68 -7.98
N PRO A 241 12.32 -14.61 -8.32
CA PRO A 241 13.72 -14.53 -7.87
C PRO A 241 14.48 -13.29 -8.40
N ASP A 242 14.07 -12.79 -9.55
CA ASP A 242 14.67 -11.62 -10.20
C ASP A 242 13.82 -10.34 -10.03
N SER A 243 12.73 -10.42 -9.25
CA SER A 243 11.79 -9.34 -9.03
C SER A 243 12.04 -8.66 -7.69
N ARG A 244 11.75 -7.36 -7.68
CA ARG A 244 11.76 -6.52 -6.48
C ARG A 244 10.50 -5.68 -6.46
N ARG A 245 9.87 -5.55 -5.30
CA ARG A 245 8.74 -4.66 -5.10
C ARG A 245 8.94 -3.81 -3.87
N ARG A 246 9.24 -2.53 -4.08
CA ARG A 246 9.28 -1.50 -3.05
C ARG A 246 8.06 -0.61 -3.24
N ALA A 247 7.21 -0.52 -2.25
CA ALA A 247 6.02 0.30 -2.30
C ALA A 247 5.83 1.07 -1.00
N ILE A 248 5.21 2.25 -1.11
CA ILE A 248 4.74 3.02 0.03
C ILE A 248 3.23 3.22 -0.08
N THR A 249 2.56 3.17 1.06
CA THR A 249 1.15 3.53 1.20
C THR A 249 1.03 4.77 2.08
N ILE A 250 0.33 5.80 1.60
CA ILE A 250 -0.05 6.98 2.39
C ILE A 250 -1.54 6.89 2.66
N ARG A 251 -1.92 6.86 3.95
CA ARG A 251 -3.31 6.71 4.38
C ARG A 251 -3.85 8.03 4.90
N LEU A 252 -4.88 8.54 4.24
CA LEU A 252 -5.53 9.82 4.55
C LEU A 252 -7.04 9.63 4.69
N TYR A 253 -7.65 10.45 5.53
CA TYR A 253 -9.08 10.47 5.71
C TYR A 253 -9.65 11.89 5.76
N GLY A 254 -10.94 12.00 5.46
CA GLY A 254 -11.68 13.25 5.40
C GLY A 254 -12.58 13.51 6.61
N ASN A 255 -13.60 14.33 6.42
CA ASN A 255 -14.44 14.90 7.49
C ASN A 255 -15.40 13.91 8.16
N ASP A 256 -15.72 12.77 7.54
CA ASP A 256 -16.72 11.83 8.01
C ASP A 256 -16.15 10.72 8.91
N LEU A 257 -14.85 10.79 9.21
CA LEU A 257 -14.19 9.81 10.05
C LEU A 257 -14.83 9.72 11.43
N ARG A 258 -14.97 8.49 11.91
CA ARG A 258 -15.47 8.18 13.26
C ARG A 258 -14.57 7.14 13.91
N TYR A 259 -14.52 7.18 15.22
CA TYR A 259 -13.93 6.09 15.99
C TYR A 259 -14.80 4.85 15.86
N ALA A 260 -14.19 3.73 15.54
CA ALA A 260 -14.84 2.43 15.43
C ALA A 260 -14.28 1.46 16.46
N LYS A 261 -15.17 0.93 17.30
CA LYS A 261 -14.79 -0.12 18.25
C LYS A 261 -14.63 -1.44 17.49
N ARG A 262 -13.46 -2.04 17.58
CA ARG A 262 -13.18 -3.38 17.04
C ARG A 262 -13.30 -4.43 18.13
N PRO A 263 -13.50 -5.72 17.78
CA PRO A 263 -13.43 -6.80 18.75
C PRO A 263 -12.06 -6.80 19.45
N PRO A 264 -11.97 -7.18 20.71
CA PRO A 264 -10.66 -7.33 21.37
C PRO A 264 -9.92 -8.52 20.76
N THR A 265 -8.65 -8.32 20.41
CA THR A 265 -7.76 -9.43 20.05
C THR A 265 -7.61 -10.36 21.25
N ARG A 266 -7.70 -11.68 21.02
CA ARG A 266 -7.45 -12.63 22.12
C ARG A 266 -5.97 -12.53 22.50
N PRO A 267 -5.62 -12.40 23.80
CA PRO A 267 -4.22 -12.46 24.21
C PRO A 267 -3.63 -13.81 23.76
N THR A 268 -2.52 -13.78 23.06
CA THR A 268 -1.80 -15.00 22.68
C THR A 268 -1.02 -15.62 23.84
N VAL A 269 -0.91 -14.92 24.95
CA VAL A 269 -0.28 -15.40 26.20
C VAL A 269 -1.23 -15.07 27.36
N PRO A 270 -1.52 -16.04 28.26
CA PRO A 270 -2.20 -15.74 29.50
C PRO A 270 -1.38 -14.71 30.28
N LEU A 271 -2.01 -13.66 30.73
CA LEU A 271 -1.42 -12.76 31.74
C LEU A 271 -1.33 -13.59 33.04
N THR A 272 -0.14 -14.12 33.31
CA THR A 272 0.19 -14.75 34.60
C THR A 272 0.69 -13.70 35.58
#